data_4b8035f974eec3128abca5b314dee747
#
_entry.id   4b8035f974eec3128abca5b314dee747
#
_cell.length_a   1.000
_cell.length_b   1.000
_cell.length_c   1.000
_cell.angle_alpha   90.00
_cell.angle_beta   90.00
_cell.angle_gamma   90.00
#
_symmetry.space_group_name_H-M   'P 1'
#
loop_
_entity.id
_entity.type
_entity.pdbx_description
1 polymer ?
#
loop_
_entity_poly.entity_id
_entity_poly.type
_entity_poly.pdbx_seq_one_letter_code
_entity_poly.pdbx_strand_id
1 'polypeptide(L)' 'PPHVHVVYGESKAIIEIQSLRMLARDLPPRAVGLVAERMRLHETELIENWKRARNRQPLEEIQPLT' A
#
# COMPACT_ATOMS: atom_id res chain seq x y z
N PRO A 1 -3.16 9.14 9.32
CA PRO A 1 -2.55 7.83 9.57
C PRO A 1 -1.68 7.37 8.39
N PRO A 2 -0.65 6.56 8.66
CA PRO A 2 0.19 6.05 7.60
C PRO A 2 -0.60 5.23 6.59
N HIS A 3 -0.39 5.51 5.31
CA HIS A 3 -1.11 4.84 4.23
C HIS A 3 -0.22 4.71 3.01
N VAL A 4 -0.60 3.83 2.09
CA VAL A 4 0.11 3.62 0.83
C VAL A 4 -0.86 3.67 -0.34
N HIS A 5 -0.33 4.08 -1.49
CA HIS A 5 -1.04 4.03 -2.75
C HIS A 5 -0.61 2.75 -3.46
N VAL A 6 -1.56 1.87 -3.75
CA VAL A 6 -1.30 0.59 -4.40
C VAL A 6 -1.77 0.66 -5.84
N VAL A 7 -0.91 0.23 -6.75
CA VAL A 7 -1.25 0.13 -8.18
C VAL A 7 -1.23 -1.33 -8.58
N TYR A 8 -2.33 -1.79 -9.17
CA TYR A 8 -2.46 -3.17 -9.67
C TYR A 8 -3.04 -3.11 -11.06
N GLY A 9 -2.19 -3.20 -12.08
CA GLY A 9 -2.60 -2.96 -13.45
C GLY A 9 -3.14 -1.54 -13.60
N GLU A 10 -4.39 -1.42 -14.00
CA GLU A 10 -5.07 -0.13 -14.11
C GLU A 10 -5.85 0.23 -12.85
N SER A 11 -5.87 -0.67 -11.87
CA SER A 11 -6.59 -0.47 -10.62
C SER A 11 -5.72 0.21 -9.59
N LYS A 12 -6.33 0.96 -8.68
CA LYS A 12 -5.62 1.70 -7.65
C LYS A 12 -6.37 1.58 -6.32
N ALA A 13 -5.61 1.69 -5.23
CA ALA A 13 -6.22 1.74 -3.91
C ALA A 13 -5.35 2.56 -2.97
N ILE A 14 -5.97 3.09 -1.92
CA ILE A 14 -5.27 3.74 -0.82
C ILE A 14 -5.59 2.90 0.41
N ILE A 15 -4.56 2.37 1.05
CA ILE A 15 -4.72 1.43 2.16
C ILE A 15 -3.92 1.90 3.36
N GLU A 16 -4.57 1.94 4.52
CA GLU A 16 -3.91 2.26 5.78
C GLU A 16 -2.98 1.11 6.16
N ILE A 17 -1.73 1.44 6.53
CA ILE A 17 -0.70 0.40 6.68
C ILE A 17 -0.95 -0.51 7.87
N GLN A 18 -1.28 0.05 9.02
CA GLN A 18 -1.38 -0.73 10.25
C GLN A 18 -2.66 -1.56 10.34
N SER A 19 -3.78 -0.96 9.95
CA SER A 19 -5.09 -1.62 10.03
C SER A 19 -5.45 -2.39 8.77
N LEU A 20 -4.78 -2.11 7.65
CA LEU A 20 -5.11 -2.61 6.32
C LEU A 20 -6.49 -2.14 5.85
N ARG A 21 -6.97 -1.05 6.43
CA ARG A 21 -8.25 -0.47 6.05
C ARG A 21 -8.13 0.24 4.71
N MET A 22 -9.06 -0.03 3.82
CA MET A 22 -9.10 0.64 2.52
C MET A 22 -9.80 1.97 2.63
N LEU A 23 -9.04 3.04 2.36
CA LEU A 23 -9.54 4.42 2.39
C LEU A 23 -10.12 4.80 1.04
N ALA A 24 -9.56 4.27 -0.04
CA ALA A 24 -10.09 4.38 -1.39
C ALA A 24 -9.76 3.07 -2.11
N ARG A 25 -10.71 2.54 -2.87
CA ARG A 25 -10.57 1.19 -3.39
C ARG A 25 -11.07 1.09 -4.83
N ASP A 26 -10.22 0.55 -5.68
CA ASP A 26 -10.56 0.18 -7.04
C ASP A 26 -9.76 -1.08 -7.41
N LEU A 27 -9.88 -2.11 -6.55
CA LEU A 27 -9.18 -3.38 -6.75
C LEU A 27 -10.17 -4.53 -6.87
N PRO A 28 -9.90 -5.53 -7.74
CA PRO A 28 -10.70 -6.76 -7.74
C PRO A 28 -10.60 -7.45 -6.37
N PRO A 29 -11.67 -8.13 -5.93
CA PRO A 29 -11.66 -8.79 -4.62
C PRO A 29 -10.47 -9.73 -4.39
N ARG A 30 -10.06 -10.48 -5.40
CA ARG A 30 -8.92 -11.39 -5.28
C ARG A 30 -7.61 -10.65 -5.05
N ALA A 31 -7.46 -9.44 -5.61
CA ALA A 31 -6.26 -8.65 -5.43
C ALA A 31 -6.18 -8.07 -4.02
N VAL A 32 -7.31 -7.81 -3.39
CA VAL A 32 -7.36 -7.27 -2.03
C VAL A 32 -6.62 -8.18 -1.05
N GLY A 33 -6.89 -9.48 -1.10
CA GLY A 33 -6.23 -10.44 -0.22
C GLY A 33 -4.72 -10.51 -0.44
N LEU A 34 -4.31 -10.52 -1.71
CA LEU A 34 -2.89 -10.57 -2.06
C LEU A 34 -2.16 -9.30 -1.60
N VAL A 35 -2.77 -8.16 -1.82
CA VAL A 35 -2.19 -6.87 -1.39
C VAL A 35 -2.09 -6.81 0.13
N ALA A 36 -3.14 -7.20 0.84
CA ALA A 36 -3.14 -7.19 2.30
C ALA A 36 -2.03 -8.08 2.86
N GLU A 37 -1.85 -9.28 2.30
CA GLU A 37 -0.79 -10.18 2.72
C GLU A 37 0.59 -9.56 2.48
N ARG A 38 0.79 -8.99 1.30
CA ARG A 38 2.06 -8.34 0.97
C ARG A 38 2.34 -7.14 1.88
N MET A 39 1.34 -6.34 2.18
CA MET A 39 1.49 -5.21 3.08
C MET A 39 1.87 -5.67 4.49
N ARG A 40 1.28 -6.76 4.95
CA ARG A 40 1.60 -7.31 6.26
C ARG A 40 3.05 -7.75 6.34
N LEU A 41 3.56 -8.38 5.28
CA LEU A 41 4.94 -8.84 5.21
C LEU A 41 5.95 -7.68 5.17
N HIS A 42 5.54 -6.52 4.65
CA HIS A 42 6.41 -5.37 4.47
C HIS A 42 6.01 -4.17 5.32
N GLU A 43 5.27 -4.40 6.39
CA GLU A 43 4.73 -3.30 7.21
C GLU A 43 5.81 -2.32 7.67
N THR A 44 6.93 -2.82 8.18
CA THR A 44 8.00 -1.95 8.67
C THR A 44 8.57 -1.08 7.55
N GLU A 45 8.82 -1.67 6.39
CA GLU A 45 9.33 -0.94 5.23
C GLU A 45 8.35 0.14 4.76
N LEU A 46 7.06 -0.19 4.76
CA LEU A 46 6.02 0.74 4.34
C LEU A 46 5.90 1.92 5.30
N ILE A 47 5.99 1.67 6.59
CA ILE A 47 5.97 2.73 7.60
C ILE A 47 7.19 3.65 7.43
N GLU A 48 8.36 3.08 7.19
CA GLU A 48 9.57 3.86 6.93
C GLU A 48 9.43 4.72 5.68
N ASN A 49 8.90 4.15 4.61
CA ASN A 49 8.67 4.91 3.37
C ASN A 49 7.68 6.05 3.59
N TRP A 50 6.64 5.81 4.37
CA TRP A 50 5.66 6.85 4.68
C TRP A 50 6.31 8.01 5.45
N LYS A 51 7.19 7.69 6.42
CA LYS A 51 7.94 8.71 7.16
C LYS A 51 8.85 9.51 6.23
N ARG A 52 9.51 8.84 5.29
CA ARG A 52 10.34 9.51 4.29
C ARG A 52 9.53 10.47 3.44
N ALA A 53 8.33 10.07 3.04
CA ALA A 53 7.46 10.94 2.26
C ALA A 53 7.11 12.21 3.03
N ARG A 54 6.83 12.09 4.33
CA ARG A 54 6.58 13.25 5.17
C ARG A 54 7.79 14.19 5.25
N ASN A 55 8.99 13.64 5.13
CA ASN A 55 10.23 14.39 5.13
C ASN A 55 10.68 14.77 3.72
N ARG A 56 9.78 14.69 2.74
CA ARG A 56 10.04 15.01 1.33
C ARG A 56 11.11 14.12 0.70
N GLN A 57 11.23 12.90 1.18
CA GLN A 57 12.10 11.89 0.57
C GLN A 57 11.30 11.05 -0.42
N PRO A 58 11.96 10.46 -1.44
CA PRO A 58 11.25 9.64 -2.41
C PRO A 58 10.54 8.45 -1.76
N LEU A 59 9.34 8.14 -2.27
CA LEU A 59 8.58 6.97 -1.88
C LEU A 59 8.88 5.81 -2.81
N GLU A 60 8.94 4.60 -2.26
CA GLU A 60 8.95 3.40 -3.07
C GLU A 60 7.53 2.88 -3.21
N GLU A 61 7.14 2.55 -4.42
CA GLU A 61 5.83 1.98 -4.69
C GLU A 61 5.82 0.50 -4.39
N ILE A 62 4.67 -0.02 -3.93
CA ILE A 62 4.49 -1.46 -3.84
C ILE A 62 4.38 -2.01 -5.25
N GLN A 63 5.24 -2.96 -5.58
CA GLN A 63 5.24 -3.54 -6.92
C GLN A 63 3.95 -4.30 -7.19
N PRO A 64 3.47 -4.29 -8.45
CA PRO A 64 2.29 -5.06 -8.82
C PRO A 64 2.46 -6.54 -8.50
N LEU A 65 1.37 -7.17 -8.11
CA LEU A 65 1.35 -8.59 -7.80
C LEU A 65 1.08 -9.39 -9.08
N THR A 66 2.08 -9.58 -9.87
CA THR A 66 1.96 -10.35 -11.10
C THR A 66 2.77 -11.62 -11.04
#